data_8c83618d7b53d31b740d72204041e2a3
#
_entry.id   8c83618d7b53d31b740d72204041e2a3
#
_cell.length_a   1.000
_cell.length_b   1.000
_cell.length_c   1.000
_cell.angle_alpha   90.00
_cell.angle_beta   90.00
_cell.angle_gamma   90.00
#
_symmetry.space_group_name_H-M   'P 1'
#
loop_
_entity.id
_entity.type
_entity.pdbx_description
1 polymer ?
#
loop_
_entity_poly.entity_id
_entity_poly.type
_entity_poly.pdbx_seq_one_letter_code
_entity_poly.pdbx_strand_id
1 'polypeptide(L)'
;MSARLSVSLSVPISALLAIPALAAPPPRLVRTPVQSLAAGSGFDKAVRDWAAGQTAGGWLGYEVPANGHHDMCCFDSWEGSDRRGGGCRIEDHGSFSMRDSDERYTSLDDETAVVLLRAAEGRIGRVRVVSLGCGIDAGGRTLTWADDVKPAESLALLASLVASTDETAGRDKVTDSALMAIAVHEGPAADDVLERFLAPSQPERIRKKTAFWMGNMRGRRGYEALVTLVRDDPSDKVREQGVFALSQSEVPEAVDAMIRVAQKDVSTHVRGQALFWLGQKAGKKAVAAITGAITDDPETEVKKKAVFALSQLPKEDGVPMLIQVAKTNRNPEVRKQAMFWLGQSGDSRALAYFQEVLARP
;
A
#
# COMPACT_ATOMS: atom_id res chain seq x y z
N MET A 1 -27.01 66.52 50.81
CA MET A 1 -27.20 65.07 51.02
C MET A 1 -27.75 64.45 49.75
N SER A 2 -26.92 63.87 48.97
CA SER A 2 -27.33 63.18 47.70
C SER A 2 -26.83 61.75 47.72
N ALA A 3 -27.81 60.84 47.83
CA ALA A 3 -27.60 59.46 47.86
C ALA A 3 -27.39 58.91 46.39
N ARG A 4 -26.27 58.32 46.11
CA ARG A 4 -26.03 57.60 44.84
C ARG A 4 -26.50 56.16 44.99
N LEU A 5 -27.51 55.76 44.24
CA LEU A 5 -27.88 54.34 44.05
C LEU A 5 -26.90 53.72 43.02
N SER A 6 -26.21 52.69 43.47
CA SER A 6 -25.42 51.81 42.57
C SER A 6 -26.31 50.67 42.13
N VAL A 7 -26.59 50.57 40.83
CA VAL A 7 -27.29 49.43 40.22
C VAL A 7 -26.21 48.43 39.71
N SER A 8 -26.16 47.27 40.35
CA SER A 8 -25.33 46.16 39.91
C SER A 8 -26.06 45.40 38.79
N LEU A 9 -25.55 45.46 37.56
CA LEU A 9 -26.00 44.61 36.48
C LEU A 9 -25.34 43.22 36.61
N SER A 10 -26.11 42.23 36.97
CA SER A 10 -25.72 40.83 36.91
C SER A 10 -25.90 40.34 35.48
N VAL A 11 -24.79 40.06 34.75
CA VAL A 11 -24.82 39.40 33.45
C VAL A 11 -25.03 37.89 33.66
N PRO A 12 -26.04 37.28 33.05
CA PRO A 12 -26.19 35.82 33.13
C PRO A 12 -25.09 35.14 32.31
N ILE A 13 -24.33 34.24 32.94
CA ILE A 13 -23.41 33.33 32.28
C ILE A 13 -24.26 32.39 31.44
N SER A 14 -24.28 32.62 30.13
CA SER A 14 -24.85 31.68 29.19
C SER A 14 -24.05 30.37 29.23
N ALA A 15 -24.67 29.33 29.76
CA ALA A 15 -24.16 27.97 29.67
C ALA A 15 -24.10 27.61 28.19
N LEU A 16 -22.89 27.52 27.63
CA LEU A 16 -22.65 26.86 26.35
C LEU A 16 -23.06 25.39 26.52
N LEU A 17 -24.23 25.03 26.01
CA LEU A 17 -24.62 23.66 25.78
C LEU A 17 -23.60 23.08 24.80
N ALA A 18 -22.74 22.18 25.31
CA ALA A 18 -21.90 21.34 24.45
C ALA A 18 -22.85 20.57 23.53
N ILE A 19 -22.84 20.89 22.25
CA ILE A 19 -23.49 20.09 21.20
C ILE A 19 -22.77 18.73 21.27
N PRO A 20 -23.48 17.61 21.56
CA PRO A 20 -22.84 16.31 21.47
C PRO A 20 -22.29 16.17 20.05
N ALA A 21 -21.02 15.81 19.92
CA ALA A 21 -20.45 15.45 18.64
C ALA A 21 -21.39 14.38 18.05
N LEU A 22 -21.90 14.63 16.85
CA LEU A 22 -22.68 13.63 16.11
C LEU A 22 -21.79 12.38 16.04
N ALA A 23 -22.27 11.30 16.64
CA ALA A 23 -21.63 10.00 16.48
C ALA A 23 -21.50 9.73 14.99
N ALA A 24 -20.32 9.25 14.58
CA ALA A 24 -20.09 8.89 13.19
C ALA A 24 -21.20 7.90 12.73
N PRO A 25 -21.70 8.00 11.49
CA PRO A 25 -22.74 7.08 11.03
C PRO A 25 -22.21 5.64 11.11
N PRO A 26 -22.97 4.70 11.66
CA PRO A 26 -22.52 3.31 11.76
C PRO A 26 -22.28 2.73 10.37
N PRO A 27 -21.36 1.76 10.20
CA PRO A 27 -21.15 1.11 8.92
C PRO A 27 -22.43 0.48 8.40
N ARG A 28 -22.58 0.38 7.10
CA ARG A 28 -23.76 -0.20 6.47
C ARG A 28 -23.76 -1.72 6.65
N LEU A 29 -24.62 -2.22 7.51
CA LEU A 29 -24.66 -3.64 7.89
C LEU A 29 -25.81 -4.36 7.16
N VAL A 30 -25.51 -5.54 6.61
CA VAL A 30 -26.45 -6.41 5.92
C VAL A 30 -26.40 -7.80 6.56
N ARG A 31 -27.54 -8.32 7.01
CA ARG A 31 -27.64 -9.63 7.69
C ARG A 31 -26.59 -9.80 8.79
N THR A 32 -26.30 -8.74 9.54
CA THR A 32 -25.23 -8.69 10.52
C THR A 32 -25.77 -8.13 11.83
N PRO A 33 -26.16 -8.99 12.78
CA PRO A 33 -26.50 -8.56 14.14
C PRO A 33 -25.31 -7.88 14.79
N VAL A 34 -25.56 -6.83 15.58
CA VAL A 34 -24.50 -6.06 16.26
C VAL A 34 -24.65 -6.17 17.78
N GLN A 35 -23.51 -6.26 18.44
CA GLN A 35 -23.40 -6.09 19.89
C GLN A 35 -22.24 -5.17 20.23
N SER A 36 -22.32 -4.39 21.29
CA SER A 36 -21.24 -3.50 21.72
C SER A 36 -20.14 -4.26 22.45
N LEU A 37 -18.88 -3.84 22.22
CA LEU A 37 -17.74 -4.30 23.01
C LEU A 37 -17.72 -3.56 24.35
N ALA A 38 -17.70 -4.29 25.47
CA ALA A 38 -17.50 -3.70 26.78
C ALA A 38 -16.00 -3.37 26.99
N ALA A 39 -15.63 -2.09 26.84
CA ALA A 39 -14.24 -1.61 26.93
C ALA A 39 -13.88 -1.07 28.32
N GLY A 40 -14.04 -1.87 29.37
CA GLY A 40 -13.73 -1.44 30.76
C GLY A 40 -12.25 -1.43 31.15
N SER A 41 -11.34 -2.02 30.35
CA SER A 41 -9.95 -2.30 30.77
C SER A 41 -8.88 -1.91 29.73
N GLY A 42 -9.19 -1.00 28.83
CA GLY A 42 -8.34 -0.64 27.70
C GLY A 42 -8.62 -1.51 26.46
N PHE A 43 -8.46 -0.90 25.28
CA PHE A 43 -8.89 -1.49 24.01
C PHE A 43 -8.18 -2.82 23.69
N ASP A 44 -6.85 -2.87 23.77
CA ASP A 44 -6.07 -4.09 23.45
C ASP A 44 -6.51 -5.28 24.32
N LYS A 45 -6.66 -5.04 25.63
CA LYS A 45 -7.11 -6.11 26.55
C LYS A 45 -8.53 -6.56 26.23
N ALA A 46 -9.46 -5.62 26.00
CA ALA A 46 -10.85 -5.94 25.66
C ALA A 46 -10.94 -6.78 24.37
N VAL A 47 -10.15 -6.45 23.34
CA VAL A 47 -10.07 -7.21 22.09
C VAL A 47 -9.50 -8.61 22.32
N ARG A 48 -8.46 -8.76 23.14
CA ARG A 48 -7.89 -10.09 23.45
C ARG A 48 -8.84 -10.96 24.26
N ASP A 49 -9.51 -10.39 25.25
CA ASP A 49 -10.51 -11.09 26.05
C ASP A 49 -11.71 -11.52 25.18
N TRP A 50 -12.16 -10.63 24.29
CA TRP A 50 -13.17 -10.96 23.29
C TRP A 50 -12.72 -12.11 22.38
N ALA A 51 -11.50 -12.02 21.83
CA ALA A 51 -10.96 -13.04 20.91
C ALA A 51 -10.84 -14.41 21.60
N ALA A 52 -10.39 -14.45 22.86
CA ALA A 52 -10.30 -15.67 23.66
C ALA A 52 -11.65 -16.39 23.83
N GLY A 53 -12.75 -15.64 23.86
CA GLY A 53 -14.12 -16.18 23.91
C GLY A 53 -14.66 -16.73 22.58
N GLN A 54 -13.98 -16.46 21.44
CA GLN A 54 -14.47 -16.84 20.11
C GLN A 54 -14.04 -18.26 19.71
N THR A 55 -14.80 -19.26 20.14
CA THR A 55 -14.54 -20.67 19.78
C THR A 55 -15.01 -21.02 18.35
N ALA A 56 -16.25 -20.64 18.01
CA ALA A 56 -16.86 -20.86 16.69
C ALA A 56 -16.57 -19.76 15.68
N GLY A 57 -15.91 -18.72 16.13
CA GLY A 57 -15.53 -17.54 15.33
C GLY A 57 -16.52 -16.40 15.38
N GLY A 58 -16.00 -15.18 15.48
CA GLY A 58 -16.74 -13.93 15.51
C GLY A 58 -15.97 -12.81 14.83
N TRP A 59 -16.67 -11.70 14.58
CA TRP A 59 -16.10 -10.47 14.03
C TRP A 59 -16.16 -9.35 15.06
N LEU A 60 -15.09 -8.56 15.11
CA LEU A 60 -15.05 -7.29 15.83
C LEU A 60 -14.74 -6.20 14.83
N GLY A 61 -15.44 -5.09 14.90
CA GLY A 61 -15.24 -3.93 14.02
C GLY A 61 -15.13 -2.64 14.82
N TYR A 62 -14.41 -1.68 14.27
CA TYR A 62 -14.30 -0.32 14.76
C TYR A 62 -13.86 0.63 13.64
N GLU A 63 -14.11 1.92 13.84
CA GLU A 63 -13.73 2.98 12.91
C GLU A 63 -12.39 3.60 13.26
N VAL A 64 -11.69 4.09 12.23
CA VAL A 64 -10.45 4.85 12.36
C VAL A 64 -10.42 5.97 11.31
N PRO A 65 -9.84 7.15 11.61
CA PRO A 65 -9.54 8.15 10.61
C PRO A 65 -8.58 7.59 9.57
N ALA A 66 -8.88 7.78 8.28
CA ALA A 66 -8.13 7.26 7.15
C ALA A 66 -7.43 8.38 6.38
N ASN A 67 -6.30 8.06 5.76
CA ASN A 67 -5.46 9.02 5.02
C ASN A 67 -5.98 9.41 3.63
N GLY A 68 -7.24 9.08 3.32
CA GLY A 68 -7.91 9.41 2.06
C GLY A 68 -7.52 8.53 0.86
N HIS A 69 -8.36 8.56 -0.18
CA HIS A 69 -8.08 8.06 -1.53
C HIS A 69 -8.03 6.53 -1.74
N HIS A 70 -8.65 5.74 -0.87
CA HIS A 70 -8.68 4.29 -1.07
C HIS A 70 -10.09 3.75 -1.01
N ASP A 71 -10.67 3.54 -2.19
CA ASP A 71 -11.94 2.84 -2.39
C ASP A 71 -11.78 1.37 -1.98
N MET A 72 -11.98 1.06 -0.69
CA MET A 72 -11.81 -0.28 -0.13
C MET A 72 -13.15 -0.92 0.16
N CYS A 73 -13.65 -1.71 -0.77
CA CYS A 73 -14.82 -2.54 -0.50
C CYS A 73 -14.57 -3.96 -1.02
N CYS A 74 -14.45 -4.92 -0.10
CA CYS A 74 -14.17 -6.33 -0.39
C CYS A 74 -12.83 -6.61 -1.07
N PHE A 75 -11.78 -6.04 -0.54
CA PHE A 75 -10.43 -6.14 -1.08
C PHE A 75 -9.76 -7.44 -0.64
N ASP A 76 -9.62 -8.39 -1.56
CA ASP A 76 -8.73 -9.55 -1.42
C ASP A 76 -7.66 -9.60 -2.53
N SER A 77 -7.72 -8.69 -3.51
CA SER A 77 -6.72 -8.54 -4.54
C SER A 77 -6.69 -7.10 -5.04
N TRP A 78 -5.51 -6.64 -5.40
CA TRP A 78 -5.20 -5.29 -5.91
C TRP A 78 -5.83 -4.96 -7.29
N GLU A 79 -6.65 -5.82 -7.84
CA GLU A 79 -7.36 -5.56 -9.09
C GLU A 79 -8.60 -4.71 -8.82
N GLY A 80 -8.46 -3.41 -9.10
CA GLY A 80 -9.46 -2.40 -8.92
C GLY A 80 -10.81 -2.78 -9.53
N SER A 81 -11.76 -3.09 -8.69
CA SER A 81 -13.17 -3.06 -9.08
C SER A 81 -13.75 -1.74 -8.64
N ASP A 82 -13.86 -0.81 -9.58
CA ASP A 82 -14.65 0.42 -9.50
C ASP A 82 -16.12 0.07 -9.23
N ARG A 83 -16.48 -0.22 -7.98
CA ARG A 83 -17.84 -0.58 -7.59
C ARG A 83 -18.36 0.36 -6.53
N ARG A 84 -18.70 1.57 -6.96
CA ARG A 84 -19.52 2.49 -6.16
C ARG A 84 -20.82 1.79 -5.76
N GLY A 85 -21.11 1.76 -4.46
CA GLY A 85 -22.34 1.16 -3.92
C GLY A 85 -22.31 -0.36 -3.75
N GLY A 86 -21.13 -0.98 -3.61
CA GLY A 86 -20.96 -2.41 -3.35
C GLY A 86 -20.96 -2.77 -1.88
N GLY A 87 -20.97 -4.08 -1.59
CA GLY A 87 -20.82 -4.65 -0.26
C GLY A 87 -19.87 -5.84 -0.24
N CYS A 88 -19.37 -6.14 0.94
CA CYS A 88 -18.42 -7.22 1.20
C CYS A 88 -19.04 -8.30 2.09
N ARG A 89 -19.03 -9.55 1.62
CA ARG A 89 -19.23 -10.72 2.47
C ARG A 89 -17.92 -11.03 3.18
N ILE A 90 -17.83 -10.63 4.43
CA ILE A 90 -16.57 -10.70 5.17
C ILE A 90 -16.14 -12.13 5.52
N GLU A 91 -17.05 -13.11 5.50
CA GLU A 91 -16.71 -14.54 5.69
C GLU A 91 -16.16 -15.19 4.40
N ASP A 92 -16.79 -14.95 3.28
CA ASP A 92 -16.64 -15.76 2.05
C ASP A 92 -15.81 -15.09 0.95
N HIS A 93 -15.21 -13.92 1.19
CA HIS A 93 -14.48 -13.14 0.18
C HIS A 93 -15.31 -12.71 -1.05
N GLY A 94 -16.63 -12.74 -0.96
CA GLY A 94 -17.53 -12.37 -2.05
C GLY A 94 -17.96 -10.90 -2.01
N SER A 95 -17.93 -10.22 -3.14
CA SER A 95 -18.58 -8.92 -3.30
C SER A 95 -20.06 -9.10 -3.67
N PHE A 96 -20.91 -8.13 -3.35
CA PHE A 96 -22.29 -8.06 -3.81
C PHE A 96 -22.64 -6.63 -4.20
N SER A 97 -23.55 -6.50 -5.16
CA SER A 97 -24.07 -5.18 -5.56
C SER A 97 -25.24 -4.82 -4.66
N MET A 98 -25.26 -3.59 -4.19
CA MET A 98 -26.39 -3.04 -3.45
C MET A 98 -27.16 -2.10 -4.38
N ARG A 99 -28.46 -2.34 -4.52
CA ARG A 99 -29.37 -1.37 -5.12
C ARG A 99 -29.92 -0.52 -3.99
N ASP A 100 -29.45 0.69 -3.88
CA ASP A 100 -30.01 1.59 -2.90
C ASP A 100 -29.93 3.05 -3.31
N SER A 101 -30.95 3.77 -2.92
CA SER A 101 -31.16 5.21 -3.14
C SER A 101 -30.71 6.07 -1.96
N ASP A 102 -30.04 5.51 -0.96
CA ASP A 102 -29.58 6.28 0.19
C ASP A 102 -28.27 7.00 -0.17
N GLU A 103 -28.36 8.30 -0.46
CA GLU A 103 -27.22 9.15 -0.84
C GLU A 103 -26.09 9.16 0.16
N ARG A 104 -26.34 8.84 1.43
CA ARG A 104 -25.32 8.78 2.49
C ARG A 104 -24.25 7.68 2.26
N TYR A 105 -24.55 6.70 1.41
CA TYR A 105 -23.66 5.57 1.12
C TYR A 105 -23.28 5.49 -0.37
N THR A 106 -23.55 6.52 -1.16
CA THR A 106 -23.24 6.53 -2.59
C THR A 106 -21.81 6.93 -2.90
N SER A 107 -21.13 7.63 -1.96
CA SER A 107 -19.69 7.83 -1.99
C SER A 107 -19.05 6.95 -0.89
N LEU A 108 -18.02 6.23 -1.24
CA LEU A 108 -17.13 5.65 -0.23
C LEU A 108 -16.46 6.83 0.46
N ASP A 109 -16.67 6.97 1.78
CA ASP A 109 -16.03 8.01 2.57
C ASP A 109 -14.53 7.68 2.67
N ASP A 110 -13.71 8.52 2.08
CA ASP A 110 -12.27 8.34 2.03
C ASP A 110 -11.57 8.76 3.35
N GLU A 111 -12.29 9.45 4.24
CA GLU A 111 -11.75 9.98 5.49
C GLU A 111 -11.90 8.99 6.67
N THR A 112 -12.69 7.93 6.49
CA THR A 112 -12.95 6.95 7.55
C THR A 112 -12.86 5.52 7.01
N ALA A 113 -12.10 4.68 7.70
CA ALA A 113 -12.02 3.25 7.42
C ALA A 113 -12.57 2.42 8.60
N VAL A 114 -13.14 1.27 8.26
CA VAL A 114 -13.56 0.26 9.23
C VAL A 114 -12.53 -0.85 9.27
N VAL A 115 -11.93 -1.08 10.43
CA VAL A 115 -11.05 -2.22 10.69
C VAL A 115 -11.88 -3.36 11.25
N LEU A 116 -11.76 -4.52 10.64
CA LEU A 116 -12.48 -5.74 11.00
C LEU A 116 -11.49 -6.83 11.43
N LEU A 117 -11.69 -7.39 12.61
CA LEU A 117 -10.87 -8.46 13.17
C LEU A 117 -11.70 -9.74 13.25
N ARG A 118 -11.24 -10.82 12.63
CA ARG A 118 -11.84 -12.14 12.77
C ARG A 118 -11.09 -12.94 13.80
N ALA A 119 -11.79 -13.37 14.83
CA ALA A 119 -11.23 -14.32 15.79
C ALA A 119 -11.95 -15.67 15.69
N ALA A 120 -11.19 -16.75 15.84
CA ALA A 120 -11.67 -18.12 15.98
C ALA A 120 -10.64 -18.90 16.80
N GLU A 121 -11.06 -19.94 17.48
CA GLU A 121 -10.18 -20.78 18.31
C GLU A 121 -9.36 -19.95 19.33
N GLY A 122 -9.98 -18.90 19.87
CA GLY A 122 -9.37 -18.02 20.88
C GLY A 122 -8.33 -17.03 20.36
N ARG A 123 -8.16 -16.85 19.04
CA ARG A 123 -7.11 -16.00 18.45
C ARG A 123 -7.61 -15.20 17.24
N ILE A 124 -7.00 -14.04 17.01
CA ILE A 124 -7.22 -13.24 15.80
C ILE A 124 -6.49 -13.90 14.64
N GLY A 125 -7.25 -14.34 13.64
CA GLY A 125 -6.74 -15.05 12.45
C GLY A 125 -6.89 -14.27 11.15
N ARG A 126 -7.60 -13.12 11.15
CA ARG A 126 -7.77 -12.27 9.97
C ARG A 126 -7.98 -10.81 10.36
N VAL A 127 -7.43 -9.93 9.58
CA VAL A 127 -7.69 -8.48 9.62
C VAL A 127 -8.23 -8.07 8.26
N ARG A 128 -9.22 -7.20 8.22
CA ARG A 128 -9.73 -6.57 7.00
C ARG A 128 -9.88 -5.07 7.23
N VAL A 129 -9.80 -4.31 6.16
CA VAL A 129 -10.10 -2.89 6.15
C VAL A 129 -11.08 -2.63 5.03
N VAL A 130 -12.11 -1.87 5.31
CA VAL A 130 -13.08 -1.43 4.31
C VAL A 130 -13.40 0.04 4.52
N SER A 131 -13.77 0.75 3.46
CA SER A 131 -14.30 2.12 3.57
C SER A 131 -15.65 2.11 4.29
N LEU A 132 -15.95 3.18 5.01
CA LEU A 132 -17.18 3.29 5.81
C LEU A 132 -18.46 3.02 4.99
N GLY A 133 -18.50 3.49 3.74
CA GLY A 133 -19.63 3.29 2.84
C GLY A 133 -19.78 1.87 2.27
N CYS A 134 -18.81 0.97 2.51
CA CYS A 134 -18.91 -0.42 2.07
C CYS A 134 -19.92 -1.20 2.90
N GLY A 135 -20.89 -1.86 2.25
CA GLY A 135 -21.84 -2.72 2.96
C GLY A 135 -21.16 -3.97 3.53
N ILE A 136 -21.33 -4.23 4.81
CA ILE A 136 -20.72 -5.37 5.51
C ILE A 136 -21.78 -6.46 5.75
N ASP A 137 -21.56 -7.65 5.16
CA ASP A 137 -22.37 -8.85 5.36
C ASP A 137 -21.53 -9.92 6.09
N ALA A 138 -21.83 -10.18 7.36
CA ALA A 138 -21.18 -11.20 8.16
C ALA A 138 -21.83 -12.60 8.04
N GLY A 139 -22.72 -12.80 7.05
CA GLY A 139 -23.37 -14.10 6.83
C GLY A 139 -24.26 -14.54 7.99
N GLY A 140 -24.89 -13.62 8.69
CA GLY A 140 -25.72 -13.88 9.89
C GLY A 140 -24.92 -13.99 11.20
N ARG A 141 -23.60 -13.88 11.18
CA ARG A 141 -22.76 -13.84 12.38
C ARG A 141 -22.87 -12.47 13.07
N THR A 142 -22.74 -12.48 14.39
CA THR A 142 -22.69 -11.24 15.18
C THR A 142 -21.38 -10.50 14.93
N LEU A 143 -21.49 -9.19 14.67
CA LEU A 143 -20.39 -8.24 14.69
C LEU A 143 -20.36 -7.57 16.06
N THR A 144 -19.27 -7.76 16.79
CA THR A 144 -19.00 -6.99 18.00
C THR A 144 -18.43 -5.64 17.57
N TRP A 145 -19.06 -4.55 17.99
CA TRP A 145 -18.65 -3.20 17.61
C TRP A 145 -18.01 -2.47 18.77
N ALA A 146 -16.84 -1.89 18.54
CA ALA A 146 -16.16 -1.04 19.51
C ALA A 146 -16.30 0.43 19.11
N ASP A 147 -16.96 1.20 19.97
CA ASP A 147 -17.11 2.64 19.80
C ASP A 147 -15.89 3.39 20.36
N ASP A 148 -15.64 4.60 19.86
CA ASP A 148 -14.66 5.56 20.37
C ASP A 148 -13.22 5.03 20.48
N VAL A 149 -12.80 4.14 19.56
CA VAL A 149 -11.44 3.61 19.53
C VAL A 149 -10.46 4.71 19.11
N LYS A 150 -9.51 5.01 19.98
CA LYS A 150 -8.50 6.00 19.68
C LYS A 150 -7.50 5.47 18.63
N PRO A 151 -7.07 6.29 17.64
CA PRO A 151 -6.10 5.87 16.63
C PRO A 151 -4.83 5.23 17.23
N ALA A 152 -4.32 5.77 18.34
CA ALA A 152 -3.16 5.22 19.02
C ALA A 152 -3.38 3.82 19.58
N GLU A 153 -4.58 3.51 20.08
CA GLU A 153 -4.95 2.19 20.60
C GLU A 153 -5.07 1.16 19.45
N SER A 154 -5.68 1.58 18.33
CA SER A 154 -5.75 0.76 17.12
C SER A 154 -4.35 0.46 16.57
N LEU A 155 -3.50 1.48 16.43
CA LEU A 155 -2.12 1.31 15.96
C LEU A 155 -1.31 0.39 16.87
N ALA A 156 -1.46 0.50 18.19
CA ALA A 156 -0.78 -0.38 19.15
C ALA A 156 -1.22 -1.84 18.99
N LEU A 157 -2.54 -2.09 18.90
CA LEU A 157 -3.10 -3.42 18.66
C LEU A 157 -2.60 -4.02 17.35
N LEU A 158 -2.72 -3.28 16.23
CA LEU A 158 -2.30 -3.75 14.91
C LEU A 158 -0.79 -4.02 14.86
N ALA A 159 0.02 -3.15 15.47
CA ALA A 159 1.46 -3.37 15.58
C ALA A 159 1.79 -4.65 16.36
N SER A 160 1.04 -4.97 17.41
CA SER A 160 1.21 -6.22 18.15
C SER A 160 0.89 -7.47 17.31
N LEU A 161 -0.07 -7.37 16.39
CA LEU A 161 -0.40 -8.45 15.45
C LEU A 161 0.70 -8.66 14.42
N VAL A 162 1.37 -7.59 13.96
CA VAL A 162 2.54 -7.66 13.06
C VAL A 162 3.74 -8.30 13.77
N ALA A 163 4.01 -7.90 15.01
CA ALA A 163 5.17 -8.34 15.78
C ALA A 163 5.07 -9.79 16.29
N SER A 164 3.92 -10.41 16.22
CA SER A 164 3.72 -11.80 16.64
C SER A 164 4.58 -12.75 15.79
N THR A 165 5.53 -13.44 16.43
CA THR A 165 6.56 -14.27 15.80
C THR A 165 6.13 -15.67 15.39
N ASP A 166 4.86 -16.01 15.60
CA ASP A 166 4.34 -17.34 15.28
C ASP A 166 4.25 -17.54 13.75
N GLU A 167 5.12 -18.36 13.18
CA GLU A 167 5.23 -18.64 11.73
C GLU A 167 4.21 -19.67 11.21
N THR A 168 3.12 -19.92 11.92
CA THR A 168 2.10 -20.86 11.50
C THR A 168 1.41 -20.44 10.19
N ALA A 169 0.99 -21.42 9.40
CA ALA A 169 0.29 -21.20 8.14
C ALA A 169 -0.94 -20.26 8.32
N GLY A 170 -0.99 -19.18 7.55
CA GLY A 170 -2.03 -18.15 7.62
C GLY A 170 -1.63 -16.86 8.38
N ARG A 171 -0.60 -16.87 9.22
CA ARG A 171 -0.12 -15.69 9.94
C ARG A 171 0.43 -14.60 9.02
N ASP A 172 1.01 -14.99 7.89
CA ASP A 172 1.48 -14.05 6.86
C ASP A 172 0.36 -13.13 6.35
N LYS A 173 -0.87 -13.66 6.23
CA LYS A 173 -2.04 -12.87 5.83
C LYS A 173 -2.45 -11.88 6.91
N VAL A 174 -2.40 -12.27 8.19
CA VAL A 174 -2.68 -11.36 9.31
C VAL A 174 -1.67 -10.23 9.36
N THR A 175 -0.38 -10.55 9.26
CA THR A 175 0.71 -9.58 9.24
C THR A 175 0.54 -8.56 8.11
N ASP A 176 0.28 -9.03 6.89
CA ASP A 176 0.13 -8.17 5.73
C ASP A 176 -1.10 -7.26 5.83
N SER A 177 -2.24 -7.83 6.22
CA SER A 177 -3.47 -7.06 6.43
C SER A 177 -3.37 -6.08 7.61
N ALA A 178 -2.63 -6.43 8.67
CA ALA A 178 -2.37 -5.51 9.78
C ALA A 178 -1.47 -4.34 9.37
N LEU A 179 -0.43 -4.60 8.56
CA LEU A 179 0.40 -3.53 7.98
C LEU A 179 -0.43 -2.63 7.05
N MET A 180 -1.30 -3.21 6.23
CA MET A 180 -2.24 -2.44 5.42
C MET A 180 -3.15 -1.57 6.31
N ALA A 181 -3.74 -2.16 7.35
CA ALA A 181 -4.59 -1.43 8.27
C ALA A 181 -3.84 -0.25 8.92
N ILE A 182 -2.58 -0.44 9.35
CA ILE A 182 -1.73 0.65 9.85
C ILE A 182 -1.52 1.71 8.76
N ALA A 183 -1.22 1.29 7.52
CA ALA A 183 -0.94 2.21 6.43
C ALA A 183 -2.17 3.05 6.02
N VAL A 184 -3.38 2.58 6.29
CA VAL A 184 -4.63 3.33 6.05
C VAL A 184 -4.85 4.43 7.08
N HIS A 185 -4.38 4.29 8.32
CA HIS A 185 -4.61 5.30 9.37
C HIS A 185 -4.09 6.67 8.96
N GLU A 186 -4.86 7.70 9.28
CA GLU A 186 -4.44 9.10 9.10
C GLU A 186 -3.30 9.47 10.06
N GLY A 187 -2.47 10.42 9.62
CA GLY A 187 -1.51 11.13 10.43
C GLY A 187 -0.16 10.44 10.64
N PRO A 188 0.78 11.17 11.25
CA PRO A 188 2.19 10.75 11.33
C PRO A 188 2.44 9.58 12.29
N ALA A 189 1.53 9.32 13.24
CA ALA A 189 1.67 8.19 14.16
C ALA A 189 1.68 6.83 13.43
N ALA A 190 0.93 6.71 12.33
CA ALA A 190 0.96 5.53 11.48
C ALA A 190 2.31 5.38 10.74
N ASP A 191 2.86 6.49 10.26
CA ASP A 191 4.18 6.51 9.63
C ASP A 191 5.27 6.05 10.61
N ASP A 192 5.24 6.57 11.83
CA ASP A 192 6.20 6.21 12.88
C ASP A 192 6.14 4.71 13.23
N VAL A 193 4.94 4.11 13.21
CA VAL A 193 4.75 2.66 13.41
C VAL A 193 5.35 1.87 12.24
N LEU A 194 5.06 2.26 11.01
CA LEU A 194 5.56 1.59 9.80
C LEU A 194 7.08 1.73 9.69
N GLU A 195 7.65 2.90 9.97
CA GLU A 195 9.10 3.10 9.96
C GLU A 195 9.84 2.19 10.95
N ARG A 196 9.25 1.93 12.13
CA ARG A 196 9.81 0.92 13.06
C ARG A 196 9.86 -0.48 12.47
N PHE A 197 8.90 -0.84 11.60
CA PHE A 197 8.88 -2.11 10.89
C PHE A 197 9.83 -2.16 9.70
N LEU A 198 10.36 -1.03 9.22
CA LEU A 198 11.44 -0.97 8.23
C LEU A 198 12.83 -1.09 8.86
N ALA A 199 12.97 -0.98 10.17
CA ALA A 199 14.27 -1.02 10.83
C ALA A 199 15.02 -2.34 10.51
N PRO A 200 16.36 -2.32 10.30
CA PRO A 200 17.17 -3.51 9.99
C PRO A 200 17.09 -4.64 11.02
N SER A 201 16.69 -4.32 12.26
CA SER A 201 16.44 -5.29 13.33
C SER A 201 15.19 -6.14 13.13
N GLN A 202 14.28 -5.71 12.25
CA GLN A 202 13.05 -6.45 11.93
C GLN A 202 13.35 -7.59 10.94
N PRO A 203 12.56 -8.67 10.96
CA PRO A 203 12.69 -9.75 9.98
C PRO A 203 12.58 -9.21 8.55
N GLU A 204 13.38 -9.74 7.63
CA GLU A 204 13.39 -9.36 6.20
C GLU A 204 11.97 -9.36 5.61
N ARG A 205 11.18 -10.38 5.94
CA ARG A 205 9.79 -10.51 5.49
C ARG A 205 8.93 -9.30 5.90
N ILE A 206 9.07 -8.84 7.14
CA ILE A 206 8.31 -7.68 7.65
C ILE A 206 8.73 -6.41 6.94
N ARG A 207 10.05 -6.16 6.80
CA ARG A 207 10.58 -4.98 6.10
C ARG A 207 10.07 -4.91 4.65
N LYS A 208 10.07 -6.05 3.94
CA LYS A 208 9.57 -6.13 2.55
C LYS A 208 8.08 -5.79 2.45
N LYS A 209 7.24 -6.35 3.31
CA LYS A 209 5.80 -6.07 3.34
C LYS A 209 5.52 -4.62 3.70
N THR A 210 6.25 -4.09 4.69
CA THR A 210 6.12 -2.69 5.10
C THR A 210 6.54 -1.73 3.99
N ALA A 211 7.64 -2.02 3.28
CA ALA A 211 8.08 -1.21 2.14
C ALA A 211 7.00 -1.11 1.06
N PHE A 212 6.29 -2.20 0.77
CA PHE A 212 5.17 -2.20 -0.18
C PHE A 212 4.09 -1.18 0.24
N TRP A 213 3.62 -1.24 1.49
CA TRP A 213 2.56 -0.34 1.97
C TRP A 213 3.02 1.11 2.09
N MET A 214 4.28 1.36 2.43
CA MET A 214 4.85 2.71 2.42
C MET A 214 4.80 3.34 1.03
N GLY A 215 5.15 2.60 -0.02
CA GLY A 215 5.16 3.10 -1.39
C GLY A 215 3.78 3.37 -1.96
N ASN A 216 2.80 2.55 -1.57
CA ASN A 216 1.45 2.64 -2.12
C ASN A 216 0.54 3.63 -1.37
N MET A 217 0.75 3.85 -0.06
CA MET A 217 -0.25 4.51 0.77
C MET A 217 0.27 5.71 1.57
N ARG A 218 1.59 5.94 1.66
CA ARG A 218 2.14 6.95 2.57
C ARG A 218 2.78 8.15 1.86
N GLY A 219 2.49 8.35 0.58
CA GLY A 219 2.86 9.53 -0.19
C GLY A 219 4.30 10.00 0.02
N ARG A 220 4.50 11.27 0.38
CA ARG A 220 5.84 11.86 0.60
C ARG A 220 6.62 11.16 1.71
N ARG A 221 5.99 10.85 2.84
CA ARG A 221 6.65 10.19 3.97
C ARG A 221 7.11 8.77 3.58
N GLY A 222 6.25 8.04 2.87
CA GLY A 222 6.59 6.72 2.33
C GLY A 222 7.77 6.76 1.37
N TYR A 223 7.80 7.74 0.46
CA TYR A 223 8.93 7.97 -0.43
C TYR A 223 10.25 8.21 0.34
N GLU A 224 10.25 9.08 1.34
CA GLU A 224 11.45 9.40 2.13
C GLU A 224 12.00 8.18 2.87
N ALA A 225 11.10 7.40 3.49
CA ALA A 225 11.47 6.14 4.15
C ALA A 225 12.03 5.12 3.15
N LEU A 226 11.44 5.00 1.96
CA LEU A 226 11.91 4.09 0.91
C LEU A 226 13.27 4.52 0.33
N VAL A 227 13.53 5.82 0.18
CA VAL A 227 14.86 6.32 -0.24
C VAL A 227 15.94 5.89 0.75
N THR A 228 15.64 5.96 2.04
CA THR A 228 16.55 5.46 3.08
C THR A 228 16.71 3.95 3.01
N LEU A 229 15.61 3.21 2.87
CA LEU A 229 15.61 1.75 2.79
C LEU A 229 16.47 1.23 1.62
N VAL A 230 16.27 1.75 0.41
CA VAL A 230 17.02 1.28 -0.78
C VAL A 230 18.49 1.65 -0.74
N ARG A 231 18.88 2.63 0.06
CA ARG A 231 20.28 3.01 0.25
C ARG A 231 20.98 2.16 1.31
N ASP A 232 20.30 1.90 2.43
CA ASP A 232 20.96 1.50 3.68
C ASP A 232 20.59 0.08 4.16
N ASP A 233 19.52 -0.56 3.64
CA ASP A 233 19.14 -1.89 4.10
C ASP A 233 20.22 -2.94 3.72
N PRO A 234 20.66 -3.78 4.68
CA PRO A 234 21.68 -4.77 4.42
C PRO A 234 21.25 -5.88 3.44
N SER A 235 19.95 -6.16 3.33
CA SER A 235 19.42 -7.19 2.43
C SER A 235 19.16 -6.63 1.04
N ASP A 236 19.76 -7.24 0.02
CA ASP A 236 19.48 -6.93 -1.38
C ASP A 236 18.00 -7.20 -1.75
N LYS A 237 17.38 -8.23 -1.18
CA LYS A 237 15.96 -8.54 -1.37
C LYS A 237 15.03 -7.48 -0.80
N VAL A 238 15.42 -6.82 0.29
CA VAL A 238 14.66 -5.70 0.85
C VAL A 238 14.85 -4.45 0.00
N ARG A 239 16.08 -4.15 -0.45
CA ARG A 239 16.34 -3.05 -1.37
C ARG A 239 15.61 -3.23 -2.71
N GLU A 240 15.58 -4.46 -3.24
CA GLU A 240 14.78 -4.82 -4.42
C GLU A 240 13.29 -4.51 -4.23
N GLN A 241 12.72 -4.92 -3.09
CA GLN A 241 11.34 -4.61 -2.75
C GLN A 241 11.10 -3.10 -2.58
N GLY A 242 12.08 -2.38 -2.02
CA GLY A 242 12.05 -0.92 -1.93
C GLY A 242 12.03 -0.24 -3.30
N VAL A 243 12.79 -0.76 -4.27
CA VAL A 243 12.73 -0.29 -5.67
C VAL A 243 11.36 -0.50 -6.28
N PHE A 244 10.75 -1.68 -6.09
CA PHE A 244 9.38 -1.92 -6.51
C PHE A 244 8.41 -0.93 -5.86
N ALA A 245 8.51 -0.73 -4.55
CA ALA A 245 7.66 0.21 -3.82
C ALA A 245 7.83 1.66 -4.33
N LEU A 246 9.06 2.10 -4.63
CA LEU A 246 9.32 3.38 -5.28
C LEU A 246 8.65 3.49 -6.66
N SER A 247 8.56 2.38 -7.40
CA SER A 247 7.87 2.38 -8.69
C SER A 247 6.35 2.55 -8.56
N GLN A 248 5.77 2.22 -7.40
CA GLN A 248 4.35 2.45 -7.11
C GLN A 248 4.08 3.88 -6.59
N SER A 249 5.11 4.54 -6.09
CA SER A 249 4.96 5.90 -5.52
C SER A 249 4.52 6.91 -6.57
N GLU A 250 3.57 7.76 -6.21
CA GLU A 250 3.11 8.91 -7.02
C GLU A 250 4.04 10.12 -6.91
N VAL A 251 5.02 10.08 -5.99
CA VAL A 251 5.99 11.15 -5.80
C VAL A 251 6.93 11.22 -7.01
N PRO A 252 7.00 12.36 -7.72
CA PRO A 252 7.79 12.45 -8.96
C PRO A 252 9.27 12.13 -8.80
N GLU A 253 9.85 12.44 -7.63
CA GLU A 253 11.26 12.19 -7.31
C GLU A 253 11.59 10.70 -7.12
N ALA A 254 10.58 9.82 -7.08
CA ALA A 254 10.79 8.37 -7.00
C ALA A 254 11.57 7.85 -8.22
N VAL A 255 11.37 8.42 -9.40
CA VAL A 255 12.16 8.10 -10.60
C VAL A 255 13.64 8.42 -10.38
N ASP A 256 13.96 9.58 -9.80
CA ASP A 256 15.36 9.96 -9.54
C ASP A 256 16.01 9.05 -8.47
N ALA A 257 15.22 8.59 -7.49
CA ALA A 257 15.68 7.59 -6.52
C ALA A 257 16.00 6.24 -7.19
N MET A 258 15.13 5.74 -8.04
CA MET A 258 15.36 4.50 -8.79
C MET A 258 16.57 4.62 -9.73
N ILE A 259 16.80 5.77 -10.36
CA ILE A 259 17.99 6.03 -11.19
C ILE A 259 19.26 5.91 -10.32
N ARG A 260 19.27 6.49 -9.13
CA ARG A 260 20.42 6.36 -8.21
C ARG A 260 20.69 4.90 -7.84
N VAL A 261 19.65 4.11 -7.57
CA VAL A 261 19.79 2.67 -7.28
C VAL A 261 20.34 1.94 -8.49
N ALA A 262 19.80 2.18 -9.71
CA ALA A 262 20.27 1.56 -10.94
C ALA A 262 21.75 1.82 -11.23
N GLN A 263 22.27 2.98 -10.79
CA GLN A 263 23.66 3.38 -11.03
C GLN A 263 24.63 2.96 -9.90
N LYS A 264 24.16 2.84 -8.66
CA LYS A 264 25.07 2.81 -7.49
C LYS A 264 24.87 1.62 -6.56
N ASP A 265 23.79 0.85 -6.66
CA ASP A 265 23.62 -0.30 -5.76
C ASP A 265 24.73 -1.32 -5.98
N VAL A 266 25.25 -1.87 -4.89
CA VAL A 266 26.32 -2.88 -4.93
C VAL A 266 25.87 -4.19 -5.58
N SER A 267 24.59 -4.53 -5.46
CA SER A 267 24.02 -5.74 -6.04
C SER A 267 23.66 -5.53 -7.52
N THR A 268 24.24 -6.32 -8.41
CA THR A 268 23.87 -6.37 -9.83
C THR A 268 22.40 -6.70 -10.03
N HIS A 269 21.83 -7.49 -9.10
CA HIS A 269 20.42 -7.87 -9.13
C HIS A 269 19.53 -6.65 -8.86
N VAL A 270 19.83 -5.88 -7.82
CA VAL A 270 19.07 -4.67 -7.45
C VAL A 270 19.18 -3.59 -8.54
N ARG A 271 20.40 -3.36 -9.11
CA ARG A 271 20.56 -2.44 -10.26
C ARG A 271 19.67 -2.85 -11.42
N GLY A 272 19.66 -4.15 -11.75
CA GLY A 272 18.83 -4.68 -12.83
C GLY A 272 17.33 -4.54 -12.58
N GLN A 273 16.85 -4.70 -11.35
CA GLN A 273 15.45 -4.48 -10.99
C GLN A 273 15.08 -2.99 -11.09
N ALA A 274 15.96 -2.11 -10.66
CA ALA A 274 15.74 -0.67 -10.83
C ALA A 274 15.59 -0.27 -12.31
N LEU A 275 16.42 -0.83 -13.18
CA LEU A 275 16.31 -0.62 -14.64
C LEU A 275 14.98 -1.16 -15.20
N PHE A 276 14.54 -2.33 -14.75
CA PHE A 276 13.25 -2.89 -15.16
C PHE A 276 12.09 -1.94 -14.81
N TRP A 277 12.01 -1.48 -13.57
CA TRP A 277 10.94 -0.58 -13.14
C TRP A 277 11.03 0.80 -13.79
N LEU A 278 12.23 1.29 -14.08
CA LEU A 278 12.41 2.50 -14.88
C LEU A 278 11.85 2.35 -16.30
N GLY A 279 12.02 1.16 -16.91
CA GLY A 279 11.42 0.86 -18.22
C GLY A 279 9.89 0.90 -18.20
N GLN A 280 9.27 0.43 -17.09
CA GLN A 280 7.82 0.48 -16.92
C GLN A 280 7.29 1.91 -16.67
N LYS A 281 8.07 2.76 -16.02
CA LYS A 281 7.67 4.16 -15.76
C LYS A 281 7.69 5.05 -16.98
N ALA A 282 8.41 4.70 -18.03
CA ALA A 282 8.65 5.47 -19.24
C ALA A 282 9.03 6.96 -18.97
N GLY A 283 9.65 7.60 -19.93
CA GLY A 283 9.98 9.02 -19.81
C GLY A 283 11.46 9.29 -20.06
N LYS A 284 11.78 10.52 -20.42
CA LYS A 284 13.13 10.91 -20.87
C LYS A 284 14.24 10.60 -19.86
N LYS A 285 14.01 10.82 -18.57
CA LYS A 285 15.00 10.52 -17.51
C LYS A 285 15.27 9.02 -17.39
N ALA A 286 14.21 8.19 -17.43
CA ALA A 286 14.33 6.75 -17.37
C ALA A 286 15.09 6.20 -18.58
N VAL A 287 14.75 6.65 -19.77
CA VAL A 287 15.44 6.30 -21.02
C VAL A 287 16.94 6.64 -20.96
N ALA A 288 17.29 7.83 -20.48
CA ALA A 288 18.69 8.24 -20.33
C ALA A 288 19.45 7.35 -19.33
N ALA A 289 18.82 6.99 -18.21
CA ALA A 289 19.43 6.10 -17.23
C ALA A 289 19.63 4.66 -17.76
N ILE A 290 18.64 4.13 -18.48
CA ILE A 290 18.73 2.80 -19.11
C ILE A 290 19.82 2.75 -20.16
N THR A 291 19.89 3.76 -21.05
CA THR A 291 20.95 3.82 -22.07
C THR A 291 22.33 4.01 -21.47
N GLY A 292 22.45 4.82 -20.41
CA GLY A 292 23.69 4.94 -19.65
C GLY A 292 24.15 3.61 -19.05
N ALA A 293 23.23 2.83 -18.47
CA ALA A 293 23.57 1.52 -17.92
C ALA A 293 24.06 0.53 -18.99
N ILE A 294 23.50 0.56 -20.21
CA ILE A 294 23.97 -0.28 -21.33
C ILE A 294 25.43 0.05 -21.70
N THR A 295 25.82 1.32 -21.59
CA THR A 295 27.17 1.78 -21.97
C THR A 295 28.14 1.55 -20.81
N ASP A 296 27.79 1.99 -19.62
CA ASP A 296 28.72 2.30 -18.54
C ASP A 296 28.75 1.27 -17.40
N ASP A 297 27.66 0.47 -17.19
CA ASP A 297 27.68 -0.51 -16.10
C ASP A 297 28.81 -1.54 -16.32
N PRO A 298 29.64 -1.87 -15.33
CA PRO A 298 30.73 -2.82 -15.48
C PRO A 298 30.23 -4.25 -15.78
N GLU A 299 29.02 -4.58 -15.33
CA GLU A 299 28.51 -5.94 -15.36
C GLU A 299 27.67 -6.21 -16.63
N THR A 300 28.05 -7.23 -17.39
CA THR A 300 27.32 -7.63 -18.62
C THR A 300 25.86 -7.99 -18.32
N GLU A 301 25.57 -8.63 -17.19
CA GLU A 301 24.20 -8.98 -16.80
C GLU A 301 23.32 -7.76 -16.55
N VAL A 302 23.86 -6.70 -15.96
CA VAL A 302 23.13 -5.44 -15.80
C VAL A 302 22.87 -4.78 -17.16
N LYS A 303 23.87 -4.77 -18.06
CA LYS A 303 23.69 -4.27 -19.43
C LYS A 303 22.58 -5.05 -20.17
N LYS A 304 22.52 -6.37 -20.03
CA LYS A 304 21.46 -7.20 -20.63
C LYS A 304 20.07 -6.88 -20.04
N LYS A 305 19.97 -6.63 -18.74
CA LYS A 305 18.72 -6.17 -18.11
C LYS A 305 18.31 -4.78 -18.55
N ALA A 306 19.27 -3.88 -18.77
CA ALA A 306 19.01 -2.57 -19.36
C ALA A 306 18.48 -2.68 -20.80
N VAL A 307 19.02 -3.58 -21.61
CA VAL A 307 18.48 -3.89 -22.95
C VAL A 307 17.05 -4.43 -22.87
N PHE A 308 16.75 -5.27 -21.88
CA PHE A 308 15.39 -5.71 -21.62
C PHE A 308 14.48 -4.52 -21.25
N ALA A 309 14.95 -3.63 -20.39
CA ALA A 309 14.19 -2.42 -20.03
C ALA A 309 13.87 -1.55 -21.25
N LEU A 310 14.78 -1.43 -22.23
CA LEU A 310 14.48 -0.77 -23.51
C LEU A 310 13.35 -1.43 -24.29
N SER A 311 13.23 -2.76 -24.22
CA SER A 311 12.15 -3.50 -24.90
C SER A 311 10.77 -3.26 -24.28
N GLN A 312 10.71 -2.74 -23.05
CA GLN A 312 9.48 -2.40 -22.34
C GLN A 312 8.99 -0.99 -22.62
N LEU A 313 9.81 -0.16 -23.27
CA LEU A 313 9.41 1.18 -23.71
C LEU A 313 8.40 1.10 -24.88
N PRO A 314 7.64 2.17 -25.14
CA PRO A 314 6.86 2.28 -26.35
C PRO A 314 7.72 1.97 -27.60
N LYS A 315 7.16 1.24 -28.56
CA LYS A 315 7.93 0.77 -29.74
C LYS A 315 8.62 1.90 -30.51
N GLU A 316 7.99 3.07 -30.52
CA GLU A 316 8.53 4.28 -31.16
C GLU A 316 9.87 4.69 -30.59
N ASP A 317 10.08 4.50 -29.29
CA ASP A 317 11.32 4.84 -28.60
C ASP A 317 12.26 3.62 -28.46
N GLY A 318 11.72 2.48 -28.02
CA GLY A 318 12.51 1.30 -27.69
C GLY A 318 13.16 0.63 -28.90
N VAL A 319 12.43 0.48 -30.02
CA VAL A 319 12.96 -0.24 -31.21
C VAL A 319 14.15 0.47 -31.86
N PRO A 320 14.13 1.79 -32.11
CA PRO A 320 15.32 2.49 -32.63
C PRO A 320 16.53 2.35 -31.71
N MET A 321 16.35 2.42 -30.40
CA MET A 321 17.43 2.27 -29.42
C MET A 321 17.99 0.85 -29.39
N LEU A 322 17.15 -0.17 -29.49
CA LEU A 322 17.57 -1.57 -29.57
C LEU A 322 18.38 -1.81 -30.87
N ILE A 323 17.96 -1.24 -32.00
CA ILE A 323 18.72 -1.29 -33.26
C ILE A 323 20.09 -0.64 -33.09
N GLN A 324 20.14 0.53 -32.43
CA GLN A 324 21.41 1.21 -32.16
C GLN A 324 22.34 0.35 -31.31
N VAL A 325 21.82 -0.25 -30.24
CA VAL A 325 22.58 -1.17 -29.36
C VAL A 325 23.09 -2.38 -30.15
N ALA A 326 22.24 -3.00 -30.97
CA ALA A 326 22.61 -4.14 -31.78
C ALA A 326 23.71 -3.81 -32.83
N LYS A 327 23.71 -2.59 -33.37
CA LYS A 327 24.72 -2.12 -34.34
C LYS A 327 26.06 -1.77 -33.70
N THR A 328 26.05 -1.12 -32.53
CA THR A 328 27.21 -0.37 -32.05
C THR A 328 27.80 -0.82 -30.72
N ASN A 329 27.06 -1.62 -29.92
CA ASN A 329 27.59 -2.01 -28.63
C ASN A 329 28.81 -2.92 -28.76
N ARG A 330 29.87 -2.64 -28.00
CA ARG A 330 31.12 -3.40 -28.08
C ARG A 330 30.99 -4.83 -27.54
N ASN A 331 30.10 -5.04 -26.55
CA ASN A 331 29.91 -6.34 -25.95
C ASN A 331 29.00 -7.23 -26.83
N PRO A 332 29.46 -8.39 -27.31
CA PRO A 332 28.69 -9.25 -28.21
C PRO A 332 27.45 -9.83 -27.52
N GLU A 333 27.48 -10.12 -26.20
CA GLU A 333 26.32 -10.61 -25.48
C GLU A 333 25.22 -9.56 -25.35
N VAL A 334 25.58 -8.29 -25.20
CA VAL A 334 24.64 -7.16 -25.19
C VAL A 334 24.02 -6.98 -26.59
N ARG A 335 24.81 -7.07 -27.66
CA ARG A 335 24.27 -7.03 -29.04
C ARG A 335 23.30 -8.18 -29.31
N LYS A 336 23.68 -9.41 -28.90
CA LYS A 336 22.81 -10.60 -29.00
C LYS A 336 21.49 -10.40 -28.27
N GLN A 337 21.53 -9.86 -27.06
CA GLN A 337 20.32 -9.56 -26.28
C GLN A 337 19.42 -8.53 -26.97
N ALA A 338 20.01 -7.49 -27.57
CA ALA A 338 19.27 -6.48 -28.35
C ALA A 338 18.60 -7.11 -29.58
N MET A 339 19.33 -7.96 -30.33
CA MET A 339 18.77 -8.69 -31.48
C MET A 339 17.63 -9.63 -31.06
N PHE A 340 17.75 -10.30 -29.91
CA PHE A 340 16.67 -11.14 -29.37
C PHE A 340 15.38 -10.32 -29.15
N TRP A 341 15.47 -9.18 -28.46
CA TRP A 341 14.29 -8.35 -28.17
C TRP A 341 13.74 -7.66 -29.43
N LEU A 342 14.59 -7.31 -30.40
CA LEU A 342 14.15 -6.85 -31.73
C LEU A 342 13.30 -7.93 -32.42
N GLY A 343 13.72 -9.19 -32.37
CA GLY A 343 12.97 -10.30 -32.94
C GLY A 343 11.60 -10.52 -32.27
N GLN A 344 11.48 -10.21 -30.95
CA GLN A 344 10.23 -10.29 -30.23
C GLN A 344 9.32 -9.06 -30.41
N SER A 345 9.84 -7.95 -30.93
CA SER A 345 9.11 -6.68 -31.02
C SER A 345 7.92 -6.71 -32.00
N GLY A 346 7.97 -7.55 -33.03
CA GLY A 346 7.01 -7.56 -34.14
C GLY A 346 6.97 -6.24 -34.92
N ASP A 347 8.02 -5.43 -34.89
CA ASP A 347 8.09 -4.12 -35.52
C ASP A 347 8.77 -4.21 -36.91
N SER A 348 8.22 -3.53 -37.91
CA SER A 348 8.75 -3.55 -39.30
C SER A 348 10.16 -2.99 -39.40
N ARG A 349 10.56 -2.06 -38.53
CA ARG A 349 11.92 -1.50 -38.46
C ARG A 349 12.92 -2.55 -38.00
N ALA A 350 12.54 -3.43 -37.09
CA ALA A 350 13.37 -4.56 -36.65
C ALA A 350 13.57 -5.56 -37.82
N LEU A 351 12.49 -5.86 -38.56
CA LEU A 351 12.57 -6.72 -39.74
C LEU A 351 13.51 -6.15 -40.83
N ALA A 352 13.36 -4.86 -41.12
CA ALA A 352 14.25 -4.17 -42.07
C ALA A 352 15.71 -4.25 -41.62
N TYR A 353 15.96 -4.08 -40.33
CA TYR A 353 17.33 -4.22 -39.77
C TYR A 353 17.90 -5.64 -39.96
N PHE A 354 17.10 -6.67 -39.70
CA PHE A 354 17.54 -8.07 -39.91
C PHE A 354 17.84 -8.34 -41.39
N GLN A 355 17.03 -7.83 -42.32
CA GLN A 355 17.29 -7.92 -43.76
C GLN A 355 18.61 -7.25 -44.12
N GLU A 356 18.87 -6.06 -43.57
CA GLU A 356 20.14 -5.36 -43.77
C GLU A 356 21.36 -6.20 -43.31
N VAL A 357 21.25 -6.80 -42.09
CA VAL A 357 22.33 -7.61 -41.52
C VAL A 357 22.59 -8.87 -42.30
N LEU A 358 21.54 -9.56 -42.77
CA LEU A 358 21.66 -10.80 -43.55
C LEU A 358 22.11 -10.57 -45.01
N ALA A 359 21.89 -9.38 -45.55
CA ALA A 359 22.33 -9.03 -46.88
C ALA A 359 23.80 -8.58 -46.94
N ARG A 360 24.47 -8.43 -45.81
CA ARG A 360 25.92 -8.10 -45.80
C ARG A 360 26.72 -9.39 -46.04
N PRO A 361 27.64 -9.38 -47.09
CA PRO A 361 28.47 -10.53 -47.43
C PRO A 361 29.45 -10.91 -46.34
#